data_42da98df529ed6ee6543d3854a02ce95
#
_entry.id   42da98df529ed6ee6543d3854a02ce95
#
_cell.length_a   1.000
_cell.length_b   1.000
_cell.length_c   1.000
_cell.angle_alpha   90.00
_cell.angle_beta   90.00
_cell.angle_gamma   90.00
#
_symmetry.space_group_name_H-M   'P 1'
#
loop_
_entity.id
_entity.type
_entity.pdbx_description
1 polymer ?
#
loop_
_entity_poly.entity_id
_entity_poly.type
_entity_poly.pdbx_seq_one_letter_code
_entity_poly.pdbx_strand_id
1 'polypeptide(L)'
;MSQGPVRTFPPALRRLARRFAVLSGSPAYAHAGGPAPCGAAHGDPDRPSCGQPGAPSGPALAQPLTAARTLSPVLPVVAVVALLGLPPAPGGEGAGPADALSALVVLFCAVRLLRQRRRPLSRTAALLLALPVAGLALAAMGASSPGAGLTGLGRYLQIFVLVPAAVVLLVRDRADFRVLAWSFVALAGWQGAVGVHQFVTATGASYQGETIRAVGTFGPQDVMGMATVVSFGLVCALGLALGGARARQRAVAVGCALALLVPLALSFSRGAWIATALTCTIQLALAGLRRALTIGAVGLAAGVILVGGLGVGSAMLQERVDSITQVADAPDQSVTDRYTLWAAAVGMWRERPLTGVGLKGFPEHRDAHASLALSSGSDTDGAGSGFVRQPLLSPHNMYLLVLAEQGLIGLLALAGCWLAMLARGLRGWARVRRAGPGLDCALVACGLLVWQLIDFVYADIGGPSTVLTAVVFGAVAWWALVGADGREEALAR
;
A
#
# COMPACT_ATOMS: atom_id res chain seq x y z
N MET A 1 70.00 11.91 4.54
CA MET A 1 69.60 11.35 5.82
C MET A 1 68.98 12.48 6.64
N SER A 2 67.69 12.54 6.75
CA SER A 2 66.98 13.37 7.73
C SER A 2 65.56 12.78 7.87
N GLN A 3 65.31 12.19 9.03
CA GLN A 3 64.02 11.61 9.42
C GLN A 3 63.11 12.75 9.88
N GLY A 4 61.94 12.92 9.26
CA GLY A 4 60.89 13.82 9.71
C GLY A 4 60.02 13.17 10.79
N PRO A 5 59.39 13.97 11.70
CA PRO A 5 58.70 13.45 12.88
C PRO A 5 57.34 12.80 12.59
N VAL A 6 57.11 11.68 13.26
CA VAL A 6 55.86 10.94 13.29
C VAL A 6 54.76 11.81 13.98
N ARG A 7 53.75 12.22 13.22
CA ARG A 7 52.57 12.94 13.76
C ARG A 7 51.70 11.96 14.54
N THR A 8 51.62 12.13 15.84
CA THR A 8 50.68 11.41 16.73
C THR A 8 49.28 12.00 16.60
N PHE A 9 48.31 11.13 16.27
CA PHE A 9 46.90 11.50 16.19
C PHE A 9 46.30 11.77 17.59
N PRO A 10 45.31 12.75 17.70
CA PRO A 10 44.70 13.10 18.97
C PRO A 10 43.87 11.92 19.56
N PRO A 11 43.73 11.81 20.89
CA PRO A 11 43.13 10.68 21.60
C PRO A 11 41.62 10.48 21.29
N ALA A 12 40.93 11.47 20.77
CA ALA A 12 39.52 11.40 20.37
C ALA A 12 39.29 10.47 19.16
N LEU A 13 40.21 10.47 18.19
CA LEU A 13 40.14 9.63 17.00
C LEU A 13 40.42 8.16 17.28
N ARG A 14 41.25 7.84 18.29
CA ARG A 14 41.48 6.46 18.73
C ARG A 14 40.25 5.83 19.38
N ARG A 15 39.37 6.59 20.01
CA ARG A 15 38.10 6.08 20.58
C ARG A 15 37.07 5.79 19.50
N LEU A 16 37.05 6.55 18.42
CA LEU A 16 36.17 6.29 17.28
C LEU A 16 36.57 5.01 16.51
N ALA A 17 37.85 4.83 16.28
CA ALA A 17 38.39 3.63 15.59
C ALA A 17 38.10 2.34 16.38
N ARG A 18 38.17 2.37 17.72
CA ARG A 18 37.81 1.21 18.54
C ARG A 18 36.31 0.89 18.55
N ARG A 19 35.44 1.87 18.38
CA ARG A 19 33.99 1.62 18.25
C ARG A 19 33.60 1.08 16.90
N PHE A 20 34.35 1.36 15.85
CA PHE A 20 34.12 0.78 14.52
C PHE A 20 34.64 -0.68 14.40
N ALA A 21 35.69 -1.04 15.12
CA ALA A 21 36.22 -2.41 15.12
C ALA A 21 35.33 -3.41 15.87
N VAL A 22 34.45 -2.97 16.78
CA VAL A 22 33.49 -3.82 17.50
C VAL A 22 32.24 -4.10 16.68
N LEU A 23 31.98 -3.34 15.60
CA LEU A 23 30.81 -3.50 14.72
C LEU A 23 31.07 -4.38 13.49
N SER A 24 32.35 -4.75 13.21
CA SER A 24 32.72 -5.68 12.15
C SER A 24 33.10 -7.03 12.76
N GLY A 25 32.15 -7.82 13.23
CA GLY A 25 32.35 -9.16 13.74
C GLY A 25 32.81 -10.11 12.65
N SER A 26 34.11 -10.37 12.58
CA SER A 26 34.69 -11.53 11.92
C SER A 26 35.12 -12.55 12.98
N PRO A 27 34.81 -13.83 12.85
CA PRO A 27 35.26 -14.84 13.79
C PRO A 27 36.75 -15.17 13.53
N ALA A 28 37.59 -14.87 14.48
CA ALA A 28 38.98 -15.35 14.50
C ALA A 28 39.03 -16.76 15.11
N TYR A 29 39.60 -17.68 14.35
CA TYR A 29 40.05 -18.97 14.83
C TYR A 29 41.15 -18.79 15.86
N ALA A 30 41.04 -19.45 17.00
CA ALA A 30 42.16 -19.64 17.93
C ALA A 30 42.29 -21.12 18.28
N HIS A 31 43.38 -21.69 17.86
CA HIS A 31 43.97 -22.96 18.32
C HIS A 31 44.66 -22.78 19.66
N ALA A 32 44.73 -23.90 20.38
CA ALA A 32 45.66 -24.32 21.45
C ALA A 32 44.81 -24.62 22.73
N GLY A 33 44.85 -25.80 23.29
CA GLY A 33 45.93 -26.73 23.43
C GLY A 33 46.20 -26.93 24.93
N GLY A 34 46.03 -28.15 25.44
CA GLY A 34 46.67 -28.54 26.68
C GLY A 34 45.76 -29.12 27.77
N PRO A 35 46.11 -30.25 28.30
CA PRO A 35 45.27 -31.07 29.18
C PRO A 35 45.45 -30.74 30.69
N ALA A 36 44.43 -30.90 31.49
CA ALA A 36 44.50 -30.87 32.94
C ALA A 36 44.13 -32.23 33.53
N PRO A 37 44.62 -32.58 34.70
CA PRO A 37 44.87 -33.95 35.10
C PRO A 37 43.74 -34.64 35.88
N CYS A 38 43.82 -35.96 35.89
CA CYS A 38 42.99 -36.91 36.60
C CYS A 38 42.88 -36.66 38.12
N GLY A 39 41.65 -36.68 38.62
CA GLY A 39 41.36 -36.94 40.03
C GLY A 39 40.69 -38.30 40.17
N ALA A 40 41.32 -39.21 40.95
CA ALA A 40 40.86 -40.54 41.22
C ALA A 40 39.73 -40.57 42.28
N ALA A 41 38.74 -41.43 42.09
CA ALA A 41 37.93 -41.97 43.18
C ALA A 41 37.23 -43.26 42.75
N HIS A 42 37.65 -44.32 43.39
CA HIS A 42 37.01 -45.53 43.86
C HIS A 42 36.03 -46.30 42.95
N GLY A 43 36.48 -47.56 42.77
CA GLY A 43 35.75 -48.61 42.07
C GLY A 43 34.64 -49.24 42.92
N ASP A 44 33.70 -49.78 42.17
CA ASP A 44 32.74 -50.78 42.64
C ASP A 44 32.71 -51.90 41.59
N PRO A 45 33.12 -53.16 41.96
CA PRO A 45 33.21 -54.26 41.04
C PRO A 45 31.96 -55.14 41.19
N ASP A 46 30.86 -54.86 40.52
CA ASP A 46 29.83 -55.87 40.24
C ASP A 46 28.65 -55.27 39.41
N ARG A 47 28.88 -55.22 38.09
CA ARG A 47 27.71 -55.16 37.17
C ARG A 47 28.05 -55.97 35.90
N PRO A 48 27.23 -56.93 35.52
CA PRO A 48 27.41 -57.70 34.31
C PRO A 48 27.21 -56.86 33.03
N SER A 49 28.09 -56.98 32.08
CA SER A 49 28.06 -56.43 30.77
C SER A 49 26.91 -57.00 29.93
N CYS A 50 25.89 -56.23 29.65
CA CYS A 50 24.95 -56.54 28.56
C CYS A 50 25.57 -56.13 27.22
N GLY A 51 25.87 -57.11 26.38
CA GLY A 51 26.33 -56.93 25.01
C GLY A 51 25.25 -56.21 24.18
N GLN A 52 25.65 -55.14 23.53
CA GLN A 52 24.85 -54.53 22.45
C GLN A 52 25.08 -55.31 21.15
N PRO A 53 24.03 -55.74 20.44
CA PRO A 53 24.21 -56.32 19.14
C PRO A 53 24.54 -55.23 18.13
N GLY A 54 25.58 -55.41 17.33
CA GLY A 54 26.01 -54.52 16.28
C GLY A 54 24.89 -54.29 15.27
N ALA A 55 24.58 -52.99 15.03
CA ALA A 55 23.69 -52.56 13.97
C ALA A 55 24.47 -52.65 12.64
N PRO A 56 23.90 -53.23 11.56
CA PRO A 56 24.53 -53.26 10.25
C PRO A 56 24.51 -51.82 9.66
N SER A 57 25.67 -51.34 9.24
CA SER A 57 25.84 -50.16 8.42
C SER A 57 25.23 -50.40 7.02
N GLY A 58 23.93 -50.13 6.87
CA GLY A 58 23.28 -50.03 5.58
C GLY A 58 23.65 -48.69 4.91
N PRO A 59 23.73 -48.65 3.57
CA PRO A 59 24.05 -47.45 2.86
C PRO A 59 22.98 -46.38 3.15
N ALA A 60 23.42 -45.18 3.53
CA ALA A 60 22.56 -44.02 3.69
C ALA A 60 21.82 -43.78 2.39
N LEU A 61 20.57 -44.23 2.30
CA LEU A 61 19.64 -43.85 1.26
C LEU A 61 19.52 -42.35 1.30
N ALA A 62 20.06 -41.69 0.27
CA ALA A 62 19.89 -40.29 0.01
C ALA A 62 18.39 -39.96 0.13
N GLN A 63 18.01 -39.23 1.17
CA GLN A 63 16.68 -38.68 1.30
C GLN A 63 16.43 -37.84 0.07
N PRO A 64 15.35 -38.11 -0.69
CA PRO A 64 15.04 -37.29 -1.85
C PRO A 64 14.83 -35.85 -1.38
N LEU A 65 15.53 -34.93 -2.03
CA LEU A 65 15.38 -33.48 -1.93
C LEU A 65 13.99 -33.07 -2.43
N THR A 66 12.94 -33.50 -1.77
CA THR A 66 11.54 -33.04 -1.96
C THR A 66 11.20 -31.96 -0.94
N ALA A 67 12.06 -30.97 -0.77
CA ALA A 67 11.61 -29.65 -0.43
C ALA A 67 11.15 -28.99 -1.73
N ALA A 68 10.05 -29.44 -2.31
CA ALA A 68 9.26 -28.59 -3.19
C ALA A 68 8.96 -27.34 -2.35
N ARG A 69 9.70 -26.24 -2.59
CA ARG A 69 9.37 -24.92 -2.09
C ARG A 69 7.96 -24.65 -2.54
N THR A 70 6.98 -24.89 -1.66
CA THR A 70 5.59 -24.57 -1.94
C THR A 70 5.59 -23.07 -2.22
N LEU A 71 5.28 -22.73 -3.47
CA LEU A 71 5.16 -21.33 -3.90
C LEU A 71 4.32 -20.59 -2.88
N SER A 72 4.79 -19.44 -2.44
CA SER A 72 4.05 -18.65 -1.45
C SER A 72 2.66 -18.34 -1.99
N PRO A 73 1.58 -18.61 -1.26
CA PRO A 73 0.22 -18.38 -1.72
C PRO A 73 -0.10 -16.90 -1.93
N VAL A 74 0.76 -15.97 -1.52
CA VAL A 74 0.62 -14.54 -1.82
C VAL A 74 0.98 -14.21 -3.28
N LEU A 75 1.69 -15.09 -4.00
CA LEU A 75 2.12 -14.83 -5.38
C LEU A 75 0.99 -14.48 -6.36
N PRO A 76 -0.19 -15.10 -6.33
CA PRO A 76 -1.31 -14.66 -7.17
C PRO A 76 -1.72 -13.20 -6.91
N VAL A 77 -1.66 -12.74 -5.66
CA VAL A 77 -1.95 -11.33 -5.32
C VAL A 77 -0.83 -10.42 -5.85
N VAL A 78 0.43 -10.82 -5.70
CA VAL A 78 1.58 -10.11 -6.29
C VAL A 78 1.45 -10.02 -7.81
N ALA A 79 0.97 -11.06 -8.47
CA ALA A 79 0.73 -11.04 -9.92
C ALA A 79 -0.39 -10.04 -10.31
N VAL A 80 -1.46 -9.93 -9.51
CA VAL A 80 -2.48 -8.87 -9.71
C VAL A 80 -1.84 -7.49 -9.63
N VAL A 81 -0.99 -7.25 -8.62
CA VAL A 81 -0.25 -5.98 -8.48
C VAL A 81 0.68 -5.74 -9.66
N ALA A 82 1.40 -6.76 -10.12
CA ALA A 82 2.32 -6.63 -11.25
C ALA A 82 1.60 -6.31 -12.57
N LEU A 83 0.40 -6.86 -12.80
CA LEU A 83 -0.38 -6.57 -14.01
C LEU A 83 -0.84 -5.11 -14.11
N LEU A 84 -0.92 -4.38 -13.00
CA LEU A 84 -1.16 -2.93 -13.00
C LEU A 84 0.03 -2.12 -13.55
N GLY A 85 1.17 -2.76 -13.79
CA GLY A 85 2.30 -2.17 -14.51
C GLY A 85 2.13 -2.13 -16.03
N LEU A 86 1.12 -2.83 -16.57
CA LEU A 86 0.81 -2.85 -18.00
C LEU A 86 -0.13 -1.68 -18.35
N PRO A 87 -0.01 -1.14 -19.58
CA PRO A 87 -0.96 -0.14 -20.06
C PRO A 87 -2.37 -0.76 -20.20
N PRO A 88 -3.44 0.00 -19.93
CA PRO A 88 -4.79 -0.47 -20.19
C PRO A 88 -5.02 -0.67 -21.70
N ALA A 89 -5.95 -1.54 -22.04
CA ALA A 89 -6.28 -1.78 -23.46
C ALA A 89 -6.84 -0.51 -24.13
N PRO A 90 -6.47 -0.22 -25.38
CA PRO A 90 -7.00 0.92 -26.11
C PRO A 90 -8.53 0.85 -26.20
N GLY A 91 -9.23 1.95 -25.86
CA GLY A 91 -10.70 2.01 -25.91
C GLY A 91 -11.45 1.24 -24.83
N GLY A 92 -10.73 0.66 -23.83
CA GLY A 92 -11.33 -0.12 -22.77
C GLY A 92 -11.89 0.73 -21.64
N GLU A 93 -13.16 1.06 -21.67
CA GLU A 93 -13.91 1.50 -20.47
C GLU A 93 -14.20 0.33 -19.50
N GLY A 94 -13.71 -0.88 -19.81
CA GLY A 94 -14.00 -2.13 -19.11
C GLY A 94 -12.93 -2.61 -18.15
N ALA A 95 -13.16 -3.81 -17.61
CA ALA A 95 -12.24 -4.49 -16.70
C ALA A 95 -10.89 -4.79 -17.37
N GLY A 96 -9.80 -4.36 -16.74
CA GLY A 96 -8.44 -4.61 -17.20
C GLY A 96 -7.94 -6.03 -16.87
N PRO A 97 -6.72 -6.42 -17.34
CA PRO A 97 -6.15 -7.74 -17.03
C PRO A 97 -5.95 -7.97 -15.52
N ALA A 98 -5.70 -6.92 -14.74
CA ALA A 98 -5.63 -7.00 -13.29
C ALA A 98 -7.00 -7.31 -12.66
N ASP A 99 -8.09 -6.77 -13.21
CA ASP A 99 -9.46 -7.10 -12.79
C ASP A 99 -9.77 -8.56 -13.04
N ALA A 100 -9.49 -9.05 -14.24
CA ALA A 100 -9.71 -10.44 -14.61
C ALA A 100 -8.92 -11.41 -13.71
N LEU A 101 -7.63 -11.14 -13.49
CA LEU A 101 -6.82 -11.96 -12.60
C LEU A 101 -7.33 -11.89 -11.16
N SER A 102 -7.75 -10.71 -10.67
CA SER A 102 -8.30 -10.59 -9.32
C SER A 102 -9.57 -11.42 -9.15
N ALA A 103 -10.44 -11.46 -10.16
CA ALA A 103 -11.64 -12.32 -10.16
C ALA A 103 -11.26 -13.81 -10.14
N LEU A 104 -10.24 -14.23 -10.91
CA LEU A 104 -9.72 -15.61 -10.88
C LEU A 104 -9.14 -15.97 -9.50
N VAL A 105 -8.43 -15.05 -8.85
CA VAL A 105 -7.90 -15.24 -7.48
C VAL A 105 -9.05 -15.41 -6.48
N VAL A 106 -10.10 -14.60 -6.58
CA VAL A 106 -11.31 -14.75 -5.76
C VAL A 106 -11.98 -16.10 -6.00
N LEU A 107 -12.18 -16.49 -7.27
CA LEU A 107 -12.76 -17.78 -7.63
C LEU A 107 -11.93 -18.94 -7.10
N PHE A 108 -10.61 -18.89 -7.24
CA PHE A 108 -9.69 -19.87 -6.68
C PHE A 108 -9.87 -20.01 -5.16
N CYS A 109 -9.91 -18.92 -4.43
CA CYS A 109 -10.15 -18.92 -2.99
C CYS A 109 -11.53 -19.52 -2.64
N ALA A 110 -12.58 -19.13 -3.37
CA ALA A 110 -13.92 -19.65 -3.15
C ALA A 110 -14.00 -21.18 -3.38
N VAL A 111 -13.45 -21.67 -4.49
CA VAL A 111 -13.40 -23.11 -4.80
C VAL A 111 -12.59 -23.86 -3.74
N ARG A 112 -11.46 -23.32 -3.31
CA ARG A 112 -10.64 -23.90 -2.24
C ARG A 112 -11.41 -24.01 -0.93
N LEU A 113 -12.12 -22.96 -0.52
CA LEU A 113 -12.94 -22.96 0.70
C LEU A 113 -14.06 -23.98 0.64
N LEU A 114 -14.78 -24.04 -0.49
CA LEU A 114 -15.87 -25.01 -0.71
C LEU A 114 -15.36 -26.46 -0.63
N ARG A 115 -14.21 -26.75 -1.28
CA ARG A 115 -13.60 -28.08 -1.26
C ARG A 115 -13.10 -28.49 0.11
N GLN A 116 -12.47 -27.56 0.82
CA GLN A 116 -11.87 -27.86 2.13
C GLN A 116 -12.91 -27.83 3.26
N ARG A 117 -14.11 -27.30 3.04
CA ARG A 117 -15.17 -27.09 4.03
C ARG A 117 -14.68 -26.43 5.33
N ARG A 118 -13.58 -25.68 5.27
CA ARG A 118 -12.98 -24.97 6.40
C ARG A 118 -13.56 -23.57 6.51
N ARG A 119 -13.64 -23.08 7.74
CA ARG A 119 -14.01 -21.69 8.06
C ARG A 119 -12.77 -20.93 8.57
N PRO A 120 -11.88 -20.47 7.66
CA PRO A 120 -10.60 -19.89 8.09
C PRO A 120 -10.74 -18.49 8.69
N LEU A 121 -11.83 -17.78 8.39
CA LEU A 121 -12.09 -16.46 8.93
C LEU A 121 -12.72 -16.54 10.32
N SER A 122 -12.22 -15.73 11.27
CA SER A 122 -12.88 -15.55 12.56
C SER A 122 -14.27 -14.92 12.37
N ARG A 123 -15.19 -15.11 13.33
CA ARG A 123 -16.51 -14.48 13.29
C ARG A 123 -16.41 -12.97 13.12
N THR A 124 -15.49 -12.32 13.82
CA THR A 124 -15.27 -10.88 13.70
C THR A 124 -14.80 -10.49 12.29
N ALA A 125 -13.87 -11.26 11.69
CA ALA A 125 -13.40 -11.01 10.34
C ALA A 125 -14.53 -11.16 9.31
N ALA A 126 -15.32 -12.23 9.42
CA ALA A 126 -16.46 -12.46 8.56
C ALA A 126 -17.51 -11.35 8.66
N LEU A 127 -17.84 -10.92 9.89
CA LEU A 127 -18.81 -9.83 10.11
C LEU A 127 -18.32 -8.49 9.57
N LEU A 128 -17.05 -8.12 9.79
CA LEU A 128 -16.51 -6.86 9.29
C LEU A 128 -16.46 -6.82 7.76
N LEU A 129 -16.07 -7.92 7.12
CA LEU A 129 -16.05 -8.01 5.66
C LEU A 129 -17.46 -8.11 5.06
N ALA A 130 -18.44 -8.66 5.79
CA ALA A 130 -19.83 -8.75 5.34
C ALA A 130 -20.63 -7.47 5.58
N LEU A 131 -20.19 -6.59 6.47
CA LEU A 131 -20.93 -5.37 6.83
C LEU A 131 -21.28 -4.50 5.61
N PRO A 132 -20.36 -4.23 4.64
CA PRO A 132 -20.70 -3.47 3.45
C PRO A 132 -21.76 -4.13 2.55
N VAL A 133 -21.86 -5.47 2.57
CA VAL A 133 -22.73 -6.22 1.64
C VAL A 133 -24.20 -5.83 1.81
N ALA A 134 -24.64 -5.63 3.05
CA ALA A 134 -26.04 -5.25 3.30
C ALA A 134 -26.40 -3.89 2.71
N GLY A 135 -25.55 -2.88 2.90
CA GLY A 135 -25.72 -1.56 2.31
C GLY A 135 -25.69 -1.59 0.79
N LEU A 136 -24.75 -2.34 0.22
CA LEU A 136 -24.61 -2.52 -1.23
C LEU A 136 -25.83 -3.22 -1.86
N ALA A 137 -26.36 -4.26 -1.19
CA ALA A 137 -27.54 -4.97 -1.66
C ALA A 137 -28.78 -4.05 -1.67
N LEU A 138 -28.98 -3.26 -0.62
CA LEU A 138 -30.09 -2.29 -0.56
C LEU A 138 -29.97 -1.23 -1.66
N ALA A 139 -28.78 -0.69 -1.87
CA ALA A 139 -28.54 0.32 -2.89
C ALA A 139 -28.68 -0.25 -4.32
N ALA A 140 -28.32 -1.53 -4.53
CA ALA A 140 -28.52 -2.19 -5.80
C ALA A 140 -30.00 -2.37 -6.17
N MET A 141 -30.85 -2.59 -5.16
CA MET A 141 -32.31 -2.66 -5.36
C MET A 141 -32.94 -1.32 -5.75
N GLY A 142 -32.28 -0.21 -5.39
CA GLY A 142 -32.69 1.16 -5.74
C GLY A 142 -32.11 1.66 -7.07
N ALA A 143 -31.31 0.86 -7.78
CA ALA A 143 -30.70 1.28 -9.04
C ALA A 143 -31.73 1.51 -10.14
N SER A 144 -31.45 2.48 -11.02
CA SER A 144 -32.32 2.87 -12.14
C SER A 144 -32.57 1.75 -13.15
N SER A 145 -31.61 0.84 -13.29
CA SER A 145 -31.73 -0.37 -14.11
C SER A 145 -31.07 -1.57 -13.45
N PRO A 146 -31.56 -2.81 -13.74
CA PRO A 146 -30.94 -4.04 -13.23
C PRO A 146 -29.47 -4.17 -13.66
N GLY A 147 -29.12 -3.72 -14.87
CA GLY A 147 -27.75 -3.74 -15.38
C GLY A 147 -26.83 -2.82 -14.58
N ALA A 148 -27.24 -1.58 -14.31
CA ALA A 148 -26.48 -0.63 -13.48
C ALA A 148 -26.30 -1.16 -12.05
N GLY A 149 -27.40 -1.67 -11.45
CA GLY A 149 -27.36 -2.28 -10.13
C GLY A 149 -26.39 -3.45 -10.02
N LEU A 150 -26.43 -4.38 -10.97
CA LEU A 150 -25.53 -5.54 -10.99
C LEU A 150 -24.06 -5.16 -11.22
N THR A 151 -23.81 -4.27 -12.16
CA THR A 151 -22.45 -3.79 -12.46
C THR A 151 -21.86 -3.04 -11.24
N GLY A 152 -22.64 -2.14 -10.64
CA GLY A 152 -22.25 -1.45 -9.42
C GLY A 152 -22.00 -2.41 -8.27
N LEU A 153 -22.95 -3.32 -7.99
CA LEU A 153 -22.82 -4.31 -6.93
C LEU A 153 -21.57 -5.18 -7.13
N GLY A 154 -21.35 -5.70 -8.33
CA GLY A 154 -20.17 -6.51 -8.67
C GLY A 154 -18.87 -5.75 -8.40
N ARG A 155 -18.79 -4.50 -8.84
CA ARG A 155 -17.58 -3.66 -8.66
C ARG A 155 -17.33 -3.34 -7.19
N TYR A 156 -18.33 -2.90 -6.46
CA TYR A 156 -18.18 -2.62 -5.03
C TYR A 156 -17.86 -3.87 -4.21
N LEU A 157 -18.52 -5.00 -4.49
CA LEU A 157 -18.18 -6.27 -3.85
C LEU A 157 -16.76 -6.73 -4.16
N GLN A 158 -16.31 -6.61 -5.41
CA GLN A 158 -14.93 -6.93 -5.79
C GLN A 158 -13.94 -6.14 -4.94
N ILE A 159 -14.13 -4.81 -4.84
CA ILE A 159 -13.16 -3.91 -4.24
C ILE A 159 -13.16 -3.99 -2.71
N PHE A 160 -14.33 -4.01 -2.09
CA PHE A 160 -14.44 -3.84 -0.64
C PHE A 160 -14.64 -5.15 0.13
N VAL A 161 -14.95 -6.25 -0.56
CA VAL A 161 -15.28 -7.53 0.10
C VAL A 161 -14.47 -8.70 -0.45
N LEU A 162 -14.60 -9.00 -1.75
CA LEU A 162 -14.10 -10.27 -2.31
C LEU A 162 -12.58 -10.30 -2.44
N VAL A 163 -11.97 -9.27 -3.05
CA VAL A 163 -10.51 -9.19 -3.16
C VAL A 163 -9.86 -9.00 -1.78
N PRO A 164 -10.34 -8.12 -0.89
CA PRO A 164 -9.85 -8.07 0.48
C PRO A 164 -9.92 -9.41 1.21
N ALA A 165 -11.02 -10.14 1.10
CA ALA A 165 -11.15 -11.48 1.70
C ALA A 165 -10.14 -12.47 1.12
N ALA A 166 -9.94 -12.47 -0.22
CA ALA A 166 -8.95 -13.32 -0.87
C ALA A 166 -7.52 -13.02 -0.40
N VAL A 167 -7.16 -11.74 -0.25
CA VAL A 167 -5.85 -11.33 0.29
C VAL A 167 -5.67 -11.82 1.72
N VAL A 168 -6.69 -11.67 2.59
CA VAL A 168 -6.64 -12.18 3.98
C VAL A 168 -6.42 -13.69 4.02
N LEU A 169 -6.98 -14.44 3.06
CA LEU A 169 -6.84 -15.90 2.97
C LEU A 169 -5.48 -16.36 2.41
N LEU A 170 -4.84 -15.54 1.58
CA LEU A 170 -3.61 -15.88 0.87
C LEU A 170 -2.35 -15.38 1.59
N VAL A 171 -2.43 -14.32 2.36
CA VAL A 171 -1.32 -13.84 3.19
C VAL A 171 -1.30 -14.65 4.49
N ARG A 172 -0.29 -15.50 4.66
CA ARG A 172 -0.18 -16.40 5.81
C ARG A 172 0.49 -15.74 7.03
N ASP A 173 1.56 -15.01 6.77
CA ASP A 173 2.43 -14.48 7.80
C ASP A 173 2.97 -13.08 7.44
N ARG A 174 3.78 -12.52 8.32
CA ARG A 174 4.44 -11.22 8.11
C ARG A 174 5.47 -11.23 6.98
N ALA A 175 6.00 -12.39 6.60
CA ALA A 175 6.92 -12.48 5.47
C ALA A 175 6.15 -12.32 4.16
N ASP A 176 5.01 -13.00 4.00
CA ASP A 176 4.10 -12.83 2.87
C ASP A 176 3.60 -11.37 2.78
N PHE A 177 3.25 -10.75 3.92
CA PHE A 177 2.85 -9.34 3.96
C PHE A 177 3.97 -8.40 3.48
N ARG A 178 5.22 -8.66 3.88
CA ARG A 178 6.38 -7.88 3.40
C ARG A 178 6.61 -8.05 1.91
N VAL A 179 6.43 -9.27 1.38
CA VAL A 179 6.50 -9.51 -0.08
C VAL A 179 5.46 -8.66 -0.80
N LEU A 180 4.23 -8.62 -0.28
CA LEU A 180 3.16 -7.77 -0.84
C LEU A 180 3.53 -6.28 -0.73
N ALA A 181 4.04 -5.81 0.41
CA ALA A 181 4.47 -4.42 0.57
C ALA A 181 5.60 -4.05 -0.41
N TRP A 182 6.58 -4.94 -0.62
CA TRP A 182 7.63 -4.74 -1.61
C TRP A 182 7.11 -4.77 -3.06
N SER A 183 6.05 -5.52 -3.36
CA SER A 183 5.43 -5.48 -4.68
C SER A 183 4.79 -4.12 -4.98
N PHE A 184 4.20 -3.45 -3.98
CA PHE A 184 3.75 -2.06 -4.12
C PHE A 184 4.92 -1.09 -4.39
N VAL A 185 6.03 -1.26 -3.68
CA VAL A 185 7.24 -0.44 -3.92
C VAL A 185 7.78 -0.67 -5.33
N ALA A 186 7.82 -1.92 -5.80
CA ALA A 186 8.29 -2.26 -7.14
C ALA A 186 7.37 -1.68 -8.23
N LEU A 187 6.04 -1.82 -8.07
CA LEU A 187 5.07 -1.23 -8.99
C LEU A 187 5.19 0.29 -9.03
N ALA A 188 5.33 0.93 -7.86
CA ALA A 188 5.53 2.38 -7.77
C ALA A 188 6.82 2.84 -8.44
N GLY A 189 7.91 2.07 -8.27
CA GLY A 189 9.17 2.33 -8.97
C GLY A 189 9.03 2.24 -10.49
N TRP A 190 8.31 1.23 -10.99
CA TRP A 190 8.01 1.08 -12.42
C TRP A 190 7.16 2.23 -12.95
N GLN A 191 6.00 2.48 -12.34
CA GLN A 191 5.11 3.57 -12.73
C GLN A 191 5.80 4.93 -12.64
N GLY A 192 6.58 5.14 -11.58
CA GLY A 192 7.37 6.36 -11.39
C GLY A 192 8.45 6.53 -12.47
N ALA A 193 9.15 5.47 -12.84
CA ALA A 193 10.15 5.52 -13.92
C ALA A 193 9.53 5.87 -15.27
N VAL A 194 8.38 5.26 -15.60
CA VAL A 194 7.61 5.62 -16.80
C VAL A 194 7.17 7.08 -16.73
N GLY A 195 6.65 7.54 -15.59
CA GLY A 195 6.22 8.93 -15.43
C GLY A 195 7.35 9.95 -15.54
N VAL A 196 8.53 9.66 -14.98
CA VAL A 196 9.72 10.50 -15.14
C VAL A 196 10.14 10.56 -16.62
N HIS A 197 10.17 9.42 -17.30
CA HIS A 197 10.44 9.36 -18.74
C HIS A 197 9.44 10.21 -19.53
N GLN A 198 8.14 10.10 -19.25
CA GLN A 198 7.09 10.90 -19.89
C GLN A 198 7.31 12.40 -19.69
N PHE A 199 7.69 12.81 -18.48
CA PHE A 199 7.97 14.21 -18.17
C PHE A 199 9.18 14.73 -18.98
N VAL A 200 10.29 13.96 -19.00
CA VAL A 200 11.53 14.35 -19.71
C VAL A 200 11.32 14.40 -21.24
N THR A 201 10.52 13.49 -21.79
CA THR A 201 10.25 13.40 -23.23
C THR A 201 9.05 14.21 -23.69
N ALA A 202 8.39 14.93 -22.77
CA ALA A 202 7.19 15.70 -23.07
C ALA A 202 6.04 14.84 -23.65
N THR A 203 5.93 13.56 -23.20
CA THR A 203 4.91 12.59 -23.65
C THR A 203 3.86 12.27 -22.59
N GLY A 204 3.83 13.01 -21.48
CA GLY A 204 2.82 12.89 -20.43
C GLY A 204 1.47 13.48 -20.83
N ALA A 205 0.53 13.56 -19.89
CA ALA A 205 -0.75 14.19 -20.11
C ALA A 205 -0.69 15.69 -19.83
N SER A 206 -1.36 16.48 -20.66
CA SER A 206 -1.64 17.89 -20.37
C SER A 206 -3.06 18.06 -19.85
N TYR A 207 -3.28 19.10 -19.06
CA TYR A 207 -4.60 19.50 -18.59
C TYR A 207 -4.87 20.92 -19.06
N GLN A 208 -5.92 21.11 -19.82
CA GLN A 208 -6.30 22.40 -20.42
C GLN A 208 -5.20 23.04 -21.29
N GLY A 209 -4.40 22.24 -21.98
CA GLY A 209 -3.29 22.71 -22.81
C GLY A 209 -2.07 23.22 -22.04
N GLU A 210 -2.12 23.16 -20.69
CA GLU A 210 -1.05 23.63 -19.84
C GLU A 210 -0.29 22.45 -19.23
N THR A 211 0.98 22.51 -19.12
CA THR A 211 1.91 21.62 -18.43
C THR A 211 1.68 20.11 -18.51
N ILE A 212 2.66 19.45 -19.07
CA ILE A 212 2.77 17.99 -19.15
C ILE A 212 2.98 17.41 -17.75
N ARG A 213 2.05 16.56 -17.33
CA ARG A 213 2.15 15.80 -16.06
C ARG A 213 2.44 14.33 -16.32
N ALA A 214 3.20 13.72 -15.42
CA ALA A 214 3.45 12.30 -15.42
C ALA A 214 2.19 11.52 -15.06
N VAL A 215 1.81 10.54 -15.88
CA VAL A 215 0.60 9.70 -15.69
C VAL A 215 0.92 8.21 -15.65
N GLY A 216 2.17 7.81 -15.88
CA GLY A 216 2.59 6.41 -15.90
C GLY A 216 1.96 5.63 -17.07
N THR A 217 1.76 4.32 -16.87
CA THR A 217 1.15 3.46 -17.90
C THR A 217 -0.36 3.62 -18.00
N PHE A 218 -1.03 4.27 -17.04
CA PHE A 218 -2.48 4.40 -17.02
C PHE A 218 -3.02 5.38 -18.08
N GLY A 219 -2.18 6.31 -18.50
CA GLY A 219 -2.53 7.26 -19.55
C GLY A 219 -3.68 8.21 -19.18
N PRO A 220 -4.45 8.69 -20.16
CA PRO A 220 -5.53 9.66 -19.95
C PRO A 220 -6.74 9.08 -19.22
N GLN A 221 -6.90 7.76 -19.18
CA GLN A 221 -8.04 7.08 -18.54
C GLN A 221 -7.98 7.14 -17.00
N ASP A 222 -6.77 7.25 -16.43
CA ASP A 222 -6.57 7.36 -14.99
C ASP A 222 -5.37 8.26 -14.72
N VAL A 223 -5.55 9.54 -14.94
CA VAL A 223 -4.50 10.57 -14.77
C VAL A 223 -3.95 10.60 -13.35
N MET A 224 -4.77 10.18 -12.38
CA MET A 224 -4.38 10.13 -10.97
C MET A 224 -3.76 8.79 -10.57
N GLY A 225 -3.91 7.74 -11.39
CA GLY A 225 -3.50 6.38 -11.06
C GLY A 225 -2.02 6.25 -10.72
N MET A 226 -1.14 6.91 -11.48
CA MET A 226 0.30 6.92 -11.16
C MET A 226 0.58 7.56 -9.80
N ALA A 227 -0.03 8.71 -9.49
CA ALA A 227 0.17 9.39 -8.22
C ALA A 227 -0.28 8.53 -7.04
N THR A 228 -1.41 7.83 -7.17
CA THR A 228 -1.94 6.88 -6.19
C THR A 228 -0.98 5.71 -5.97
N VAL A 229 -0.51 5.08 -7.04
CA VAL A 229 0.43 3.94 -6.97
C VAL A 229 1.75 4.35 -6.34
N VAL A 230 2.31 5.50 -6.77
CA VAL A 230 3.57 6.03 -6.23
C VAL A 230 3.43 6.36 -4.75
N SER A 231 2.30 6.93 -4.34
CA SER A 231 1.99 7.21 -2.93
C SER A 231 1.92 5.94 -2.09
N PHE A 232 1.24 4.89 -2.56
CA PHE A 232 1.21 3.60 -1.85
C PHE A 232 2.60 2.99 -1.73
N GLY A 233 3.41 3.04 -2.79
CA GLY A 233 4.79 2.58 -2.75
C GLY A 233 5.64 3.34 -1.75
N LEU A 234 5.49 4.67 -1.68
CA LEU A 234 6.19 5.53 -0.74
C LEU A 234 5.77 5.23 0.71
N VAL A 235 4.47 5.10 0.98
CA VAL A 235 3.92 4.71 2.30
C VAL A 235 4.45 3.33 2.72
N CYS A 236 4.50 2.36 1.80
CA CYS A 236 5.08 1.05 2.06
C CYS A 236 6.58 1.13 2.35
N ALA A 237 7.35 1.85 1.51
CA ALA A 237 8.78 2.01 1.68
C ALA A 237 9.12 2.70 3.02
N LEU A 238 8.40 3.77 3.38
CA LEU A 238 8.58 4.45 4.66
C LEU A 238 8.26 3.54 5.85
N GLY A 239 7.14 2.82 5.81
CA GLY A 239 6.76 1.87 6.87
C GLY A 239 7.79 0.77 7.06
N LEU A 240 8.32 0.19 5.97
CA LEU A 240 9.39 -0.80 5.97
C LEU A 240 10.71 -0.22 6.50
N ALA A 241 11.03 1.03 6.15
CA ALA A 241 12.22 1.72 6.64
C ALA A 241 12.17 1.97 8.15
N LEU A 242 11.01 2.42 8.64
CA LEU A 242 10.79 2.76 10.05
C LEU A 242 10.76 1.52 10.97
N GLY A 243 10.18 0.42 10.50
CA GLY A 243 10.00 -0.82 11.27
C GLY A 243 11.04 -1.91 10.98
N GLY A 244 11.85 -1.77 9.93
CA GLY A 244 12.74 -2.80 9.42
C GLY A 244 13.82 -3.25 10.40
N ALA A 245 14.01 -4.57 10.50
CA ALA A 245 14.97 -5.17 11.41
C ALA A 245 16.42 -5.11 10.88
N ARG A 246 16.64 -5.32 9.56
CA ARG A 246 17.96 -5.38 8.93
C ARG A 246 18.37 -4.04 8.35
N ALA A 247 19.58 -3.56 8.69
CA ALA A 247 20.11 -2.27 8.23
C ALA A 247 20.08 -2.13 6.70
N ARG A 248 20.47 -3.18 5.94
CA ARG A 248 20.44 -3.19 4.48
C ARG A 248 19.03 -2.99 3.91
N GLN A 249 18.04 -3.72 4.43
CA GLN A 249 16.64 -3.57 4.00
C GLN A 249 16.10 -2.18 4.30
N ARG A 250 16.47 -1.62 5.46
CA ARG A 250 16.12 -0.25 5.83
C ARG A 250 16.72 0.77 4.88
N ALA A 251 18.03 0.62 4.54
CA ALA A 251 18.69 1.53 3.61
C ALA A 251 18.05 1.49 2.22
N VAL A 252 17.75 0.29 1.70
CA VAL A 252 17.03 0.13 0.43
C VAL A 252 15.64 0.78 0.49
N ALA A 253 14.89 0.56 1.56
CA ALA A 253 13.55 1.14 1.72
C ALA A 253 13.59 2.68 1.80
N VAL A 254 14.58 3.26 2.50
CA VAL A 254 14.82 4.72 2.51
C VAL A 254 15.15 5.22 1.10
N GLY A 255 16.07 4.55 0.41
CA GLY A 255 16.43 4.90 -0.97
C GLY A 255 15.24 4.89 -1.92
N CYS A 256 14.40 3.84 -1.84
CA CYS A 256 13.16 3.77 -2.61
C CYS A 256 12.19 4.90 -2.25
N ALA A 257 11.99 5.19 -0.95
CA ALA A 257 11.10 6.25 -0.51
C ALA A 257 11.56 7.62 -1.05
N LEU A 258 12.86 7.92 -1.00
CA LEU A 258 13.42 9.16 -1.54
C LEU A 258 13.28 9.23 -3.07
N ALA A 259 13.57 8.14 -3.78
CA ALA A 259 13.43 8.07 -5.24
C ALA A 259 11.97 8.29 -5.69
N LEU A 260 10.99 7.78 -4.94
CA LEU A 260 9.57 7.92 -5.25
C LEU A 260 9.02 9.35 -5.03
N LEU A 261 9.74 10.21 -4.31
CA LEU A 261 9.37 11.62 -4.20
C LEU A 261 9.42 12.35 -5.55
N VAL A 262 10.33 11.95 -6.45
CA VAL A 262 10.47 12.59 -7.77
C VAL A 262 9.21 12.38 -8.62
N PRO A 263 8.78 11.15 -8.95
CA PRO A 263 7.58 10.96 -9.75
C PRO A 263 6.31 11.45 -9.04
N LEU A 264 6.26 11.43 -7.70
CA LEU A 264 5.15 12.03 -6.97
C LEU A 264 5.07 13.54 -7.20
N ALA A 265 6.19 14.25 -7.14
CA ALA A 265 6.25 15.67 -7.47
C ALA A 265 5.81 15.94 -8.91
N LEU A 266 6.31 15.18 -9.89
CA LEU A 266 6.00 15.31 -11.30
C LEU A 266 4.57 14.90 -11.69
N SER A 267 3.82 14.29 -10.77
CA SER A 267 2.39 14.02 -10.98
C SER A 267 1.51 15.27 -10.92
N PHE A 268 2.01 16.35 -10.33
CA PHE A 268 1.27 17.60 -10.07
C PHE A 268 -0.10 17.39 -9.40
N SER A 269 -0.25 16.31 -8.63
CA SER A 269 -1.47 15.99 -7.91
C SER A 269 -1.47 16.57 -6.51
N ARG A 270 -2.14 17.71 -6.32
CA ARG A 270 -2.29 18.38 -5.00
C ARG A 270 -2.86 17.43 -3.93
N GLY A 271 -3.93 16.68 -4.28
CA GLY A 271 -4.56 15.72 -3.37
C GLY A 271 -3.61 14.62 -2.93
N ALA A 272 -2.88 13.98 -3.86
CA ALA A 272 -1.92 12.94 -3.54
C ALA A 272 -0.75 13.46 -2.69
N TRP A 273 -0.28 14.69 -2.93
CA TRP A 273 0.77 15.32 -2.12
C TRP A 273 0.32 15.50 -0.67
N ILE A 274 -0.88 16.09 -0.48
CA ILE A 274 -1.45 16.33 0.86
C ILE A 274 -1.67 15.00 1.59
N ALA A 275 -2.33 14.03 0.93
CA ALA A 275 -2.58 12.72 1.52
C ALA A 275 -1.29 12.01 1.91
N THR A 276 -0.26 12.06 1.04
CA THR A 276 1.03 11.41 1.30
C THR A 276 1.80 12.12 2.42
N ALA A 277 1.88 13.44 2.40
CA ALA A 277 2.56 14.21 3.44
C ALA A 277 1.93 13.97 4.82
N LEU A 278 0.60 14.02 4.91
CA LEU A 278 -0.12 13.78 6.16
C LEU A 278 0.07 12.34 6.64
N THR A 279 -0.03 11.36 5.74
CA THR A 279 0.18 9.94 6.07
C THR A 279 1.61 9.67 6.53
N CYS A 280 2.62 10.20 5.83
CA CYS A 280 4.02 10.06 6.23
C CYS A 280 4.27 10.69 7.61
N THR A 281 3.68 11.85 7.89
CA THR A 281 3.76 12.49 9.21
C THR A 281 3.17 11.60 10.30
N ILE A 282 2.01 11.00 10.06
CA ILE A 282 1.38 10.05 10.99
C ILE A 282 2.25 8.80 11.18
N GLN A 283 2.80 8.22 10.10
CA GLN A 283 3.71 7.07 10.20
C GLN A 283 4.96 7.40 11.01
N LEU A 284 5.56 8.57 10.80
CA LEU A 284 6.70 9.05 11.57
C LEU A 284 6.35 9.20 13.05
N ALA A 285 5.21 9.80 13.38
CA ALA A 285 4.73 9.93 14.75
C ALA A 285 4.51 8.55 15.42
N LEU A 286 3.90 7.61 14.71
CA LEU A 286 3.68 6.25 15.18
C LEU A 286 5.00 5.47 15.38
N ALA A 287 6.02 5.70 14.56
CA ALA A 287 7.32 5.04 14.67
C ALA A 287 8.16 5.48 15.87
N GLY A 288 7.86 6.66 16.42
CA GLY A 288 8.54 7.26 17.58
C GLY A 288 9.56 8.33 17.20
N LEU A 289 9.65 9.34 18.06
CA LEU A 289 10.34 10.63 17.80
C LEU A 289 11.78 10.48 17.29
N ARG A 290 12.60 9.61 17.90
CA ARG A 290 14.00 9.44 17.48
C ARG A 290 14.16 8.97 16.04
N ARG A 291 13.33 7.98 15.62
CA ARG A 291 13.33 7.46 14.23
C ARG A 291 12.75 8.49 13.29
N ALA A 292 11.69 9.18 13.71
CA ALA A 292 11.04 10.25 12.97
C ALA A 292 12.04 11.37 12.64
N LEU A 293 12.78 11.86 13.64
CA LEU A 293 13.78 12.91 13.45
C LEU A 293 14.89 12.50 12.50
N THR A 294 15.42 11.27 12.63
CA THR A 294 16.50 10.80 11.75
C THR A 294 16.05 10.70 10.30
N ILE A 295 14.91 10.04 10.04
CA ILE A 295 14.40 9.83 8.68
C ILE A 295 13.82 11.11 8.11
N GLY A 296 13.15 11.92 8.95
CA GLY A 296 12.64 13.23 8.57
C GLY A 296 13.77 14.21 8.18
N ALA A 297 14.89 14.23 8.90
CA ALA A 297 16.05 15.04 8.55
C ALA A 297 16.67 14.61 7.21
N VAL A 298 16.79 13.29 6.97
CA VAL A 298 17.27 12.77 5.68
C VAL A 298 16.32 13.13 4.54
N GLY A 299 15.01 13.02 4.77
CA GLY A 299 13.97 13.39 3.78
C GLY A 299 13.98 14.89 3.47
N LEU A 300 14.10 15.73 4.50
CA LEU A 300 14.21 17.18 4.34
C LEU A 300 15.46 17.56 3.56
N ALA A 301 16.63 17.03 3.93
CA ALA A 301 17.88 17.27 3.21
C ALA A 301 17.80 16.85 1.74
N ALA A 302 17.20 15.67 1.46
CA ALA A 302 16.98 15.21 0.10
C ALA A 302 16.02 16.14 -0.67
N GLY A 303 14.94 16.61 -0.04
CA GLY A 303 14.00 17.57 -0.62
C GLY A 303 14.67 18.90 -0.98
N VAL A 304 15.48 19.44 -0.07
CA VAL A 304 16.25 20.67 -0.32
C VAL A 304 17.25 20.51 -1.48
N ILE A 305 17.94 19.37 -1.55
CA ILE A 305 18.87 19.08 -2.66
C ILE A 305 18.11 18.96 -3.98
N LEU A 306 16.94 18.31 -3.98
CA LEU A 306 16.15 18.07 -5.17
C LEU A 306 15.56 19.35 -5.74
N VAL A 307 15.01 20.21 -4.88
CA VAL A 307 14.40 21.49 -5.27
C VAL A 307 15.44 22.58 -5.50
N GLY A 308 16.39 22.72 -4.56
CA GLY A 308 17.39 23.77 -4.60
C GLY A 308 18.62 23.48 -5.48
N GLY A 309 19.02 22.20 -5.55
CA GLY A 309 20.25 21.80 -6.27
C GLY A 309 20.04 21.45 -7.74
N LEU A 310 18.89 20.88 -8.11
CA LEU A 310 18.62 20.46 -9.48
C LEU A 310 17.74 21.43 -10.26
N GLY A 311 17.19 22.48 -9.61
CA GLY A 311 16.32 23.48 -10.25
C GLY A 311 15.05 22.87 -10.89
N VAL A 312 14.78 21.61 -10.65
CA VAL A 312 13.70 20.85 -11.32
C VAL A 312 12.35 21.39 -10.89
N GLY A 313 11.73 22.14 -11.80
CA GLY A 313 10.34 22.55 -11.63
C GLY A 313 10.09 23.61 -10.55
N SER A 314 11.08 24.39 -10.15
CA SER A 314 10.92 25.39 -9.06
C SER A 314 9.76 26.37 -9.34
N ALA A 315 9.62 26.89 -10.54
CA ALA A 315 8.52 27.78 -10.94
C ALA A 315 7.16 27.06 -10.93
N MET A 316 7.08 25.86 -11.53
CA MET A 316 5.85 25.04 -11.53
C MET A 316 5.44 24.55 -10.16
N LEU A 317 6.42 24.15 -9.31
CA LEU A 317 6.16 23.79 -7.91
C LEU A 317 5.66 24.99 -7.12
N GLN A 318 6.25 26.17 -7.33
CA GLN A 318 5.84 27.40 -6.67
C GLN A 318 4.43 27.80 -7.08
N GLU A 319 4.12 27.78 -8.38
CA GLU A 319 2.76 28.03 -8.90
C GLU A 319 1.73 27.05 -8.29
N ARG A 320 2.07 25.75 -8.15
CA ARG A 320 1.17 24.76 -7.52
C ARG A 320 1.03 24.95 -6.01
N VAL A 321 2.08 25.34 -5.32
CA VAL A 321 1.99 25.70 -3.88
C VAL A 321 1.16 26.96 -3.70
N ASP A 322 1.37 27.97 -4.53
CA ASP A 322 0.58 29.21 -4.51
C ASP A 322 -0.89 28.91 -4.84
N SER A 323 -1.17 28.02 -5.79
CA SER A 323 -2.55 27.59 -6.10
C SER A 323 -3.25 26.84 -4.96
N ILE A 324 -2.50 26.15 -4.09
CA ILE A 324 -3.08 25.54 -2.87
C ILE A 324 -3.51 26.61 -1.88
N THR A 325 -2.73 27.69 -1.74
CA THR A 325 -3.03 28.78 -0.80
C THR A 325 -4.11 29.72 -1.32
N GLN A 326 -4.27 29.84 -2.64
CA GLN A 326 -5.23 30.74 -3.29
C GLN A 326 -6.56 30.08 -3.65
N VAL A 327 -6.74 28.76 -3.40
CA VAL A 327 -7.98 28.03 -3.72
C VAL A 327 -9.24 28.67 -3.16
N ALA A 328 -9.15 29.35 -2.02
CA ALA A 328 -10.30 30.02 -1.40
C ALA A 328 -10.70 31.33 -2.09
N ASP A 329 -9.74 32.03 -2.70
CA ASP A 329 -9.95 33.38 -3.24
C ASP A 329 -10.24 33.38 -4.74
N ALA A 330 -9.66 32.42 -5.50
CA ALA A 330 -9.84 32.27 -6.94
C ALA A 330 -9.83 30.76 -7.31
N PRO A 331 -10.93 30.03 -7.08
CA PRO A 331 -11.01 28.61 -7.42
C PRO A 331 -10.92 28.40 -8.93
N ASP A 332 -10.04 27.48 -9.35
CA ASP A 332 -10.01 27.04 -10.76
C ASP A 332 -11.28 26.25 -11.12
N GLN A 333 -11.57 26.07 -12.43
CA GLN A 333 -12.78 25.38 -12.90
C GLN A 333 -12.89 23.96 -12.30
N SER A 334 -11.78 23.25 -12.14
CA SER A 334 -11.75 21.91 -11.54
C SER A 334 -12.23 21.91 -10.06
N VAL A 335 -11.92 22.96 -9.33
CA VAL A 335 -12.41 23.14 -7.95
C VAL A 335 -13.89 23.50 -7.95
N THR A 336 -14.32 24.40 -8.85
CA THR A 336 -15.71 24.79 -9.02
C THR A 336 -16.59 23.58 -9.39
N ASP A 337 -16.13 22.75 -10.33
CA ASP A 337 -16.82 21.51 -10.72
C ASP A 337 -16.97 20.56 -9.53
N ARG A 338 -15.92 20.38 -8.73
CA ARG A 338 -16.00 19.53 -7.52
C ARG A 338 -17.01 20.05 -6.52
N TYR A 339 -17.01 21.33 -6.20
CA TYR A 339 -17.99 21.88 -5.27
C TYR A 339 -19.43 21.73 -5.79
N THR A 340 -19.63 21.92 -7.09
CA THR A 340 -20.92 21.73 -7.75
C THR A 340 -21.38 20.27 -7.66
N LEU A 341 -20.50 19.31 -7.94
CA LEU A 341 -20.78 17.88 -7.84
C LEU A 341 -21.01 17.43 -6.38
N TRP A 342 -20.30 18.02 -5.41
CA TRP A 342 -20.52 17.77 -3.98
C TRP A 342 -21.90 18.28 -3.54
N ALA A 343 -22.29 19.47 -4.00
CA ALA A 343 -23.60 20.00 -3.73
C ALA A 343 -24.71 19.12 -4.34
N ALA A 344 -24.51 18.64 -5.57
CA ALA A 344 -25.41 17.68 -6.22
C ALA A 344 -25.53 16.37 -5.43
N ALA A 345 -24.42 15.80 -4.96
CA ALA A 345 -24.42 14.59 -4.12
C ALA A 345 -25.23 14.78 -2.83
N VAL A 346 -25.07 15.93 -2.17
CA VAL A 346 -25.84 16.28 -0.97
C VAL A 346 -27.34 16.48 -1.30
N GLY A 347 -27.65 17.06 -2.47
CA GLY A 347 -29.04 17.19 -2.96
C GLY A 347 -29.70 15.81 -3.11
N MET A 348 -29.06 14.89 -3.82
CA MET A 348 -29.54 13.50 -3.99
C MET A 348 -29.75 12.79 -2.65
N TRP A 349 -28.80 12.93 -1.72
CA TRP A 349 -28.91 12.37 -0.39
C TRP A 349 -30.14 12.90 0.38
N ARG A 350 -30.41 14.20 0.29
CA ARG A 350 -31.58 14.81 0.97
C ARG A 350 -32.92 14.26 0.47
N GLU A 351 -33.01 13.87 -0.80
CA GLU A 351 -34.19 13.23 -1.36
C GLU A 351 -34.41 11.82 -0.84
N ARG A 352 -33.30 11.02 -0.71
CA ARG A 352 -33.34 9.63 -0.24
C ARG A 352 -32.30 9.36 0.85
N PRO A 353 -32.52 9.84 2.09
CA PRO A 353 -31.45 9.86 3.10
C PRO A 353 -30.92 8.50 3.53
N LEU A 354 -31.76 7.47 3.56
CA LEU A 354 -31.38 6.15 4.06
C LEU A 354 -30.75 5.25 3.01
N THR A 355 -31.27 5.22 1.80
CA THR A 355 -30.89 4.27 0.74
C THR A 355 -30.20 4.90 -0.46
N GLY A 356 -30.18 6.23 -0.57
CA GLY A 356 -29.66 6.95 -1.72
C GLY A 356 -30.48 6.75 -2.99
N VAL A 357 -29.95 7.26 -4.11
CA VAL A 357 -30.60 7.18 -5.43
C VAL A 357 -30.36 5.84 -6.15
N GLY A 358 -29.60 4.93 -5.54
CA GLY A 358 -29.24 3.62 -6.10
C GLY A 358 -27.84 3.58 -6.69
N LEU A 359 -27.26 2.37 -6.77
CA LEU A 359 -25.91 2.15 -7.32
C LEU A 359 -25.81 2.62 -8.77
N LYS A 360 -24.73 3.33 -9.08
CA LYS A 360 -24.48 3.95 -10.39
C LYS A 360 -25.53 4.99 -10.79
N GLY A 361 -26.34 5.48 -9.83
CA GLY A 361 -27.37 6.48 -10.07
C GLY A 361 -26.86 7.93 -10.12
N PHE A 362 -25.64 8.20 -9.62
CA PHE A 362 -25.09 9.56 -9.56
C PHE A 362 -25.09 10.27 -10.93
N PRO A 363 -24.61 9.68 -12.03
CA PRO A 363 -24.59 10.36 -13.33
C PRO A 363 -25.98 10.76 -13.84
N GLU A 364 -26.98 9.91 -13.60
CA GLU A 364 -28.34 10.11 -14.08
C GLU A 364 -29.08 11.23 -13.33
N HIS A 365 -28.78 11.40 -12.03
CA HIS A 365 -29.40 12.41 -11.17
C HIS A 365 -28.59 13.69 -11.07
N ARG A 366 -27.34 13.70 -11.60
CA ARG A 366 -26.39 14.82 -11.47
C ARG A 366 -26.98 16.14 -12.00
N ASP A 367 -27.50 16.13 -13.21
CA ASP A 367 -27.92 17.35 -13.89
C ASP A 367 -29.17 17.99 -13.24
N ALA A 368 -30.00 17.19 -12.56
CA ALA A 368 -31.13 17.70 -11.80
C ALA A 368 -30.73 18.42 -10.51
N HIS A 369 -29.52 18.17 -10.00
CA HIS A 369 -29.06 18.70 -8.71
C HIS A 369 -27.85 19.61 -8.85
N ALA A 370 -27.14 19.60 -10.00
CA ALA A 370 -25.99 20.43 -10.25
C ALA A 370 -26.38 21.87 -10.61
N SER A 371 -25.59 22.83 -10.17
CA SER A 371 -25.76 24.21 -10.62
C SER A 371 -25.25 24.40 -12.07
N LEU A 372 -25.65 25.50 -12.70
CA LEU A 372 -25.18 25.89 -14.06
C LEU A 372 -23.67 26.19 -14.11
N ALA A 373 -22.98 26.25 -12.97
CA ALA A 373 -21.53 26.42 -12.89
C ALA A 373 -20.75 25.15 -13.24
N LEU A 374 -21.42 23.98 -13.34
CA LEU A 374 -20.79 22.72 -13.74
C LEU A 374 -20.34 22.81 -15.21
N SER A 375 -19.06 22.53 -15.45
CA SER A 375 -18.55 22.41 -16.81
C SER A 375 -19.10 21.17 -17.51
N SER A 376 -19.09 21.17 -18.87
CA SER A 376 -19.58 20.03 -19.65
C SER A 376 -18.66 18.79 -19.63
N GLY A 377 -17.49 18.89 -19.00
CA GLY A 377 -16.52 17.81 -18.85
C GLY A 377 -15.15 18.32 -18.44
N SER A 378 -14.28 17.43 -17.99
CA SER A 378 -12.87 17.76 -17.78
C SER A 378 -12.11 17.59 -19.09
N ASP A 379 -11.31 18.59 -19.43
CA ASP A 379 -10.44 18.55 -20.60
C ASP A 379 -9.12 17.87 -20.22
N THR A 380 -8.87 16.68 -20.73
CA THR A 380 -7.59 15.98 -20.56
C THR A 380 -7.01 15.62 -21.92
N ASP A 381 -5.83 16.16 -22.22
CA ASP A 381 -4.99 15.65 -23.30
C ASP A 381 -4.11 14.53 -22.75
N GLY A 382 -4.24 13.36 -23.34
CA GLY A 382 -3.39 12.22 -23.00
C GLY A 382 -2.16 12.13 -23.88
N ALA A 383 -1.09 11.56 -23.36
CA ALA A 383 0.14 11.30 -24.09
C ALA A 383 -0.12 10.62 -25.44
N GLY A 384 0.13 11.34 -26.55
CA GLY A 384 -0.02 10.83 -27.91
C GLY A 384 -1.44 10.57 -28.41
N SER A 385 -2.48 10.87 -27.62
CA SER A 385 -3.88 10.86 -28.03
C SER A 385 -4.39 12.30 -28.09
N GLY A 386 -5.22 12.60 -29.09
CA GLY A 386 -5.84 13.91 -29.20
C GLY A 386 -6.71 14.25 -27.98
N PHE A 387 -7.08 15.51 -27.87
CA PHE A 387 -7.97 16.06 -26.85
C PHE A 387 -9.22 15.19 -26.65
N VAL A 388 -9.42 14.69 -25.45
CA VAL A 388 -10.60 13.91 -25.06
C VAL A 388 -11.30 14.58 -23.89
N ARG A 389 -12.54 14.99 -24.14
CA ARG A 389 -13.40 15.52 -23.09
C ARG A 389 -13.99 14.37 -22.28
N GLN A 390 -13.66 14.30 -21.01
CA GLN A 390 -14.18 13.24 -20.13
C GLN A 390 -15.39 13.73 -19.35
N PRO A 391 -16.53 13.01 -19.39
CA PRO A 391 -17.71 13.37 -18.64
C PRO A 391 -17.44 13.26 -17.14
N LEU A 392 -18.00 14.20 -16.36
CA LEU A 392 -17.92 14.22 -14.89
C LEU A 392 -18.97 13.25 -14.32
N LEU A 393 -18.63 11.99 -14.16
CA LEU A 393 -19.55 10.90 -13.78
C LEU A 393 -19.62 10.63 -12.27
N SER A 394 -18.83 11.34 -11.47
CA SER A 394 -18.77 11.15 -10.01
C SER A 394 -18.42 12.45 -9.30
N PRO A 395 -18.67 12.57 -7.99
CA PRO A 395 -18.29 13.75 -7.22
C PRO A 395 -16.80 13.84 -6.91
N HIS A 396 -15.99 12.88 -7.34
CA HIS A 396 -14.58 12.75 -6.93
C HIS A 396 -14.38 12.86 -5.40
N ASN A 397 -15.30 12.25 -4.67
CA ASN A 397 -15.31 12.13 -3.22
C ASN A 397 -16.08 10.86 -2.86
N MET A 398 -15.38 9.84 -2.39
CA MET A 398 -15.98 8.53 -2.12
C MET A 398 -17.08 8.58 -1.05
N TYR A 399 -16.92 9.42 -0.04
CA TYR A 399 -17.92 9.56 1.02
C TYR A 399 -19.23 10.12 0.49
N LEU A 400 -19.15 11.17 -0.33
CA LEU A 400 -20.32 11.79 -0.95
C LEU A 400 -20.93 10.91 -2.03
N LEU A 401 -20.10 10.17 -2.79
CA LEU A 401 -20.61 9.20 -3.78
C LEU A 401 -21.43 8.10 -3.08
N VAL A 402 -20.90 7.52 -2.01
CA VAL A 402 -21.60 6.49 -1.23
C VAL A 402 -22.84 7.07 -0.57
N LEU A 403 -22.76 8.29 -0.05
CA LEU A 403 -23.90 8.95 0.57
C LEU A 403 -25.02 9.21 -0.44
N ALA A 404 -24.69 9.65 -1.65
CA ALA A 404 -25.66 9.91 -2.73
C ALA A 404 -26.29 8.60 -3.24
N GLU A 405 -25.48 7.59 -3.55
CA GLU A 405 -25.92 6.35 -4.17
C GLU A 405 -26.49 5.30 -3.19
N GLN A 406 -25.96 5.25 -1.95
CA GLN A 406 -26.27 4.19 -0.97
C GLN A 406 -26.91 4.75 0.32
N GLY A 407 -26.99 6.07 0.45
CA GLY A 407 -27.53 6.73 1.62
C GLY A 407 -26.72 6.50 2.90
N LEU A 408 -27.32 6.83 4.03
CA LEU A 408 -26.68 6.67 5.34
C LEU A 408 -26.38 5.20 5.69
N ILE A 409 -27.23 4.27 5.26
CA ILE A 409 -27.02 2.84 5.54
C ILE A 409 -25.72 2.37 4.88
N GLY A 410 -25.50 2.69 3.59
CA GLY A 410 -24.29 2.32 2.88
C GLY A 410 -23.04 3.02 3.44
N LEU A 411 -23.14 4.33 3.71
CA LEU A 411 -22.04 5.10 4.26
C LEU A 411 -21.62 4.58 5.64
N LEU A 412 -22.55 4.33 6.55
CA LEU A 412 -22.25 3.82 7.88
C LEU A 412 -21.66 2.39 7.82
N ALA A 413 -22.14 1.55 6.90
CA ALA A 413 -21.63 0.21 6.71
C ALA A 413 -20.18 0.22 6.20
N LEU A 414 -19.87 1.00 5.17
CA LEU A 414 -18.52 1.11 4.62
C LEU A 414 -17.56 1.84 5.56
N ALA A 415 -17.92 3.05 6.00
CA ALA A 415 -17.09 3.84 6.89
C ALA A 415 -16.90 3.13 8.25
N GLY A 416 -17.95 2.51 8.77
CA GLY A 416 -17.87 1.68 9.98
C GLY A 416 -16.90 0.53 9.86
N CYS A 417 -16.89 -0.17 8.71
CA CYS A 417 -15.91 -1.21 8.41
C CYS A 417 -14.48 -0.65 8.40
N TRP A 418 -14.23 0.46 7.71
CA TRP A 418 -12.89 1.08 7.62
C TRP A 418 -12.41 1.59 8.98
N LEU A 419 -13.28 2.26 9.74
CA LEU A 419 -12.94 2.74 11.09
C LEU A 419 -12.69 1.59 12.06
N ALA A 420 -13.43 0.49 11.96
CA ALA A 420 -13.19 -0.70 12.76
C ALA A 420 -11.84 -1.35 12.40
N MET A 421 -11.48 -1.42 11.12
CA MET A 421 -10.16 -1.88 10.67
C MET A 421 -9.04 -0.96 11.19
N LEU A 422 -9.22 0.36 11.12
CA LEU A 422 -8.26 1.34 11.63
C LEU A 422 -8.07 1.18 13.14
N ALA A 423 -9.16 1.12 13.90
CA ALA A 423 -9.12 0.96 15.35
C ALA A 423 -8.42 -0.34 15.76
N ARG A 424 -8.70 -1.46 15.08
CA ARG A 424 -8.03 -2.75 15.32
C ARG A 424 -6.57 -2.71 14.90
N GLY A 425 -6.26 -2.12 13.75
CA GLY A 425 -4.88 -1.94 13.27
C GLY A 425 -4.03 -1.13 14.24
N LEU A 426 -4.56 -0.03 14.78
CA LEU A 426 -3.89 0.80 15.80
C LEU A 426 -3.72 0.08 17.14
N ARG A 427 -4.72 -0.74 17.57
CA ARG A 427 -4.55 -1.60 18.74
C ARG A 427 -3.43 -2.63 18.53
N GLY A 428 -3.35 -3.23 17.34
CA GLY A 428 -2.27 -4.13 16.94
C GLY A 428 -0.92 -3.43 16.94
N TRP A 429 -0.83 -2.22 16.36
CA TRP A 429 0.35 -1.38 16.41
C TRP A 429 0.81 -1.10 17.85
N ALA A 430 -0.09 -0.74 18.76
CA ALA A 430 0.24 -0.45 20.14
C ALA A 430 0.86 -1.67 20.88
N ARG A 431 0.46 -2.90 20.51
CA ARG A 431 1.05 -4.14 21.03
C ARG A 431 2.46 -4.38 20.47
N VAL A 432 2.63 -4.33 19.14
CA VAL A 432 3.93 -4.61 18.51
C VAL A 432 4.95 -3.50 18.75
N ARG A 433 4.52 -2.26 19.01
CA ARG A 433 5.42 -1.18 19.40
C ARG A 433 6.19 -1.50 20.67
N ARG A 434 5.56 -2.23 21.60
CA ARG A 434 6.17 -2.67 22.88
C ARG A 434 6.99 -3.94 22.70
N ALA A 435 6.53 -4.86 21.85
CA ALA A 435 7.14 -6.18 21.65
C ALA A 435 8.27 -6.17 20.61
N GLY A 436 8.35 -5.19 19.71
CA GLY A 436 9.40 -5.00 18.70
C GLY A 436 9.13 -5.64 17.33
N PRO A 437 8.90 -6.96 17.18
CA PRO A 437 8.70 -7.58 15.89
C PRO A 437 7.34 -7.20 15.26
N GLY A 438 7.34 -6.89 13.92
CA GLY A 438 6.13 -6.60 13.15
C GLY A 438 5.70 -5.13 13.13
N LEU A 439 6.52 -4.22 13.66
CA LEU A 439 6.25 -2.79 13.60
C LEU A 439 6.19 -2.28 12.14
N ASP A 440 7.00 -2.82 11.25
CA ASP A 440 6.98 -2.54 9.82
C ASP A 440 5.61 -2.86 9.18
N CYS A 441 5.07 -4.06 9.44
CA CYS A 441 3.75 -4.46 8.95
C CYS A 441 2.63 -3.55 9.50
N ALA A 442 2.72 -3.20 10.79
CA ALA A 442 1.77 -2.29 11.42
C ALA A 442 1.78 -0.89 10.79
N LEU A 443 2.98 -0.33 10.58
CA LEU A 443 3.14 1.00 9.98
C LEU A 443 2.68 1.01 8.53
N VAL A 444 3.01 -0.02 7.75
CA VAL A 444 2.54 -0.15 6.36
C VAL A 444 1.01 -0.23 6.32
N ALA A 445 0.40 -1.15 7.07
CA ALA A 445 -1.05 -1.34 7.03
C ALA A 445 -1.82 -0.11 7.51
N CYS A 446 -1.42 0.48 8.65
CA CYS A 446 -2.05 1.70 9.15
C CYS A 446 -1.84 2.88 8.19
N GLY A 447 -0.63 3.03 7.62
CA GLY A 447 -0.33 4.06 6.66
C GLY A 447 -1.17 3.93 5.39
N LEU A 448 -1.25 2.74 4.80
CA LEU A 448 -2.06 2.49 3.61
C LEU A 448 -3.55 2.84 3.85
N LEU A 449 -4.10 2.45 4.99
CA LEU A 449 -5.49 2.77 5.30
C LEU A 449 -5.70 4.28 5.51
N VAL A 450 -4.81 4.93 6.27
CA VAL A 450 -4.89 6.37 6.52
C VAL A 450 -4.80 7.13 5.20
N TRP A 451 -3.85 6.77 4.33
CA TRP A 451 -3.71 7.40 3.02
C TRP A 451 -4.98 7.25 2.19
N GLN A 452 -5.53 6.03 2.10
CA GLN A 452 -6.75 5.78 1.33
C GLN A 452 -7.97 6.55 1.88
N LEU A 453 -8.10 6.64 3.19
CA LEU A 453 -9.20 7.41 3.79
C LEU A 453 -9.08 8.91 3.53
N ILE A 454 -7.86 9.45 3.47
CA ILE A 454 -7.63 10.86 3.12
C ILE A 454 -7.87 11.07 1.63
N ASP A 455 -7.35 10.19 0.77
CA ASP A 455 -7.52 10.27 -0.68
C ASP A 455 -9.00 10.23 -1.08
N PHE A 456 -9.82 9.44 -0.40
CA PHE A 456 -11.27 9.37 -0.61
C PHE A 456 -12.03 10.68 -0.37
N VAL A 457 -11.41 11.69 0.21
CA VAL A 457 -11.98 13.06 0.25
C VAL A 457 -11.89 13.75 -1.11
N TYR A 458 -10.91 13.36 -1.95
CA TYR A 458 -10.62 13.98 -3.25
C TYR A 458 -10.78 13.05 -4.44
N ALA A 459 -10.96 11.76 -4.18
CA ALA A 459 -11.08 10.71 -5.19
C ALA A 459 -12.18 9.71 -4.81
N ASP A 460 -12.55 8.89 -5.75
CA ASP A 460 -13.45 7.76 -5.56
C ASP A 460 -12.91 6.51 -6.27
N ILE A 461 -13.72 5.46 -6.35
CA ILE A 461 -13.36 4.25 -7.07
C ILE A 461 -13.64 4.42 -8.56
N GLY A 462 -12.62 4.52 -9.35
CA GLY A 462 -12.67 4.64 -10.80
C GLY A 462 -11.32 4.31 -11.43
N GLY A 463 -11.32 4.04 -12.71
CA GLY A 463 -10.11 3.77 -13.46
C GLY A 463 -9.43 2.41 -13.17
N PRO A 464 -8.35 2.12 -13.92
CA PRO A 464 -7.61 0.86 -13.82
C PRO A 464 -6.90 0.64 -12.48
N SER A 465 -6.53 1.70 -11.77
CA SER A 465 -5.84 1.63 -10.47
C SER A 465 -6.72 1.11 -9.32
N THR A 466 -8.04 1.07 -9.49
CA THR A 466 -9.00 0.70 -8.44
C THR A 466 -8.78 -0.70 -7.84
N VAL A 467 -8.29 -1.67 -8.63
CA VAL A 467 -7.96 -3.01 -8.10
C VAL A 467 -6.85 -2.95 -7.05
N LEU A 468 -5.92 -2.01 -7.18
CA LEU A 468 -4.89 -1.82 -6.17
C LEU A 468 -5.49 -1.40 -4.82
N THR A 469 -6.49 -0.53 -4.84
CA THR A 469 -7.26 -0.16 -3.64
C THR A 469 -7.87 -1.39 -2.96
N ALA A 470 -8.41 -2.34 -3.72
CA ALA A 470 -8.92 -3.59 -3.18
C ALA A 470 -7.83 -4.44 -2.50
N VAL A 471 -6.64 -4.54 -3.10
CA VAL A 471 -5.49 -5.24 -2.50
C VAL A 471 -5.00 -4.51 -1.24
N VAL A 472 -4.99 -3.17 -1.24
CA VAL A 472 -4.67 -2.34 -0.06
C VAL A 472 -5.63 -2.67 1.08
N PHE A 473 -6.95 -2.65 0.85
CA PHE A 473 -7.93 -3.03 1.88
C PHE A 473 -7.72 -4.46 2.37
N GLY A 474 -7.31 -5.39 1.49
CA GLY A 474 -6.96 -6.74 1.87
C GLY A 474 -5.73 -6.83 2.79
N ALA A 475 -4.68 -6.10 2.48
CA ALA A 475 -3.48 -6.01 3.34
C ALA A 475 -3.81 -5.39 4.71
N VAL A 476 -4.62 -4.33 4.73
CA VAL A 476 -5.12 -3.70 5.96
C VAL A 476 -5.98 -4.67 6.77
N ALA A 477 -6.92 -5.36 6.12
CA ALA A 477 -7.80 -6.33 6.77
C ALA A 477 -6.98 -7.50 7.36
N TRP A 478 -5.98 -8.00 6.63
CA TRP A 478 -5.09 -9.03 7.16
C TRP A 478 -4.39 -8.56 8.44
N TRP A 479 -3.78 -7.38 8.43
CA TRP A 479 -3.14 -6.84 9.64
C TRP A 479 -4.13 -6.68 10.78
N ALA A 480 -5.28 -6.06 10.54
CA ALA A 480 -6.28 -5.77 11.57
C ALA A 480 -6.95 -7.01 12.19
N LEU A 481 -7.05 -8.12 11.42
CA LEU A 481 -7.85 -9.29 11.78
C LEU A 481 -7.02 -10.54 12.11
N VAL A 482 -5.77 -10.61 11.64
CA VAL A 482 -4.88 -11.77 11.75
C VAL A 482 -3.54 -11.38 12.34
N GLY A 483 -2.79 -10.53 11.66
CA GLY A 483 -1.40 -10.22 12.00
C GLY A 483 -1.22 -9.50 13.34
N ALA A 484 -2.21 -8.71 13.75
CA ALA A 484 -2.19 -7.99 15.02
C ALA A 484 -2.36 -8.89 16.26
N ASP A 485 -3.04 -10.02 16.12
CA ASP A 485 -3.32 -10.94 17.24
C ASP A 485 -2.28 -12.07 17.37
N GLY A 486 -1.27 -12.12 16.48
CA GLY A 486 -0.27 -13.20 16.45
C GLY A 486 -0.84 -14.57 16.08
N ARG A 487 -2.05 -14.60 15.50
CA ARG A 487 -2.77 -15.84 15.08
C ARG A 487 -2.23 -16.41 13.76
N GLU A 488 -1.00 -16.07 13.42
CA GLU A 488 -0.32 -16.56 12.20
C GLU A 488 -0.28 -18.11 12.18
N GLU A 489 -0.13 -18.73 13.34
CA GLU A 489 -0.11 -20.19 13.48
C GLU A 489 -1.47 -20.86 13.21
N ALA A 490 -2.59 -20.16 13.41
CA ALA A 490 -3.92 -20.73 13.24
C ALA A 490 -4.36 -20.84 11.75
N LEU A 491 -3.76 -20.07 10.84
CA LEU A 491 -4.01 -20.14 9.40
C LEU A 491 -3.05 -21.10 8.67
N ALA A 492 -1.92 -21.44 9.30
CA ALA A 492 -0.92 -22.35 8.74
C ALA A 492 -1.26 -23.84 8.99
N ARG A 493 -2.18 -24.13 9.87
CA ARG A 493 -2.74 -25.47 10.18
C ARG A 493 -4.10 -25.64 9.47
#